data_8f7598cf39f530bf72b2176abe79bb5b
#
_entry.id   8f7598cf39f530bf72b2176abe79bb5b
#
_cell.length_a   1.000
_cell.length_b   1.000
_cell.length_c   1.000
_cell.angle_alpha   90.00
_cell.angle_beta   90.00
_cell.angle_gamma   90.00
#
_symmetry.space_group_name_H-M   'P 1'
#
loop_
_entity.id
_entity.type
_entity.pdbx_description
1 polymer ?
#
loop_
_entity_poly.entity_id
_entity_poly.type
_entity_poly.pdbx_seq_one_letter_code
_entity_poly.pdbx_strand_id
1 'polypeptide(L)'
;MGHEYVELKNTHAAIESYRRAVDVNRRDYRAWYGLGQTYEVLEMHSYALWYYKRAAGLRPWDGKMWMAVGSCLQKMGRDLEGIKALKRALLADSYYDAGVGSSFGSGGRERGGIMDPEILLQIAAMYEKLEDEGEARAYMEMCIAQEEGAADNLEASVINIHADPNSSDDESRPRVMSGGGGGGGDSGTGVTAATSKARMWLAKYAMRTGDYERAMQLATELCQDGVEVEEAKALVREVRVRLEGLGEGNAR
;
A
#
# COMPACT_ATOMS: atom_id res chain seq x y z
N MET A 1 -12.75 -23.73 -11.85
CA MET A 1 -12.66 -24.90 -10.93
C MET A 1 -11.81 -24.61 -9.68
N GLY A 2 -10.49 -24.25 -9.78
CA GLY A 2 -9.69 -24.02 -8.56
C GLY A 2 -10.25 -22.95 -7.62
N HIS A 3 -10.69 -21.80 -8.14
CA HIS A 3 -11.31 -20.74 -7.36
C HIS A 3 -12.61 -21.18 -6.66
N GLU A 4 -13.46 -21.92 -7.32
CA GLU A 4 -14.70 -22.46 -6.75
C GLU A 4 -14.42 -23.35 -5.54
N TYR A 5 -13.36 -24.18 -5.63
CA TYR A 5 -12.95 -25.00 -4.48
C TYR A 5 -12.41 -24.19 -3.31
N VAL A 6 -11.72 -23.08 -3.57
CA VAL A 6 -11.28 -22.15 -2.51
C VAL A 6 -12.51 -21.51 -1.82
N GLU A 7 -13.49 -21.05 -2.59
CA GLU A 7 -14.75 -20.49 -2.05
C GLU A 7 -15.53 -21.52 -1.22
N LEU A 8 -15.55 -22.78 -1.66
CA LEU A 8 -16.16 -23.90 -0.93
C LEU A 8 -15.30 -24.39 0.26
N LYS A 9 -14.18 -23.71 0.57
CA LYS A 9 -13.22 -24.11 1.61
C LYS A 9 -12.64 -25.53 1.43
N ASN A 10 -12.73 -26.11 0.23
CA ASN A 10 -12.11 -27.38 -0.09
C ASN A 10 -10.69 -27.18 -0.61
N THR A 11 -9.79 -26.88 0.31
CA THR A 11 -8.39 -26.54 0.00
C THR A 11 -7.64 -27.68 -0.68
N HIS A 12 -7.95 -28.93 -0.33
CA HIS A 12 -7.31 -30.10 -0.97
C HIS A 12 -7.65 -30.19 -2.47
N ALA A 13 -8.93 -30.08 -2.82
CA ALA A 13 -9.36 -30.10 -4.21
C ALA A 13 -8.85 -28.89 -5.00
N ALA A 14 -8.76 -27.72 -4.34
CA ALA A 14 -8.18 -26.53 -4.92
C ALA A 14 -6.69 -26.74 -5.27
N ILE A 15 -5.88 -27.24 -4.34
CA ILE A 15 -4.46 -27.53 -4.56
C ILE A 15 -4.28 -28.51 -5.73
N GLU A 16 -5.06 -29.60 -5.76
CA GLU A 16 -4.96 -30.58 -6.82
C GLU A 16 -5.31 -29.98 -8.19
N SER A 17 -6.39 -29.19 -8.26
CA SER A 17 -6.81 -28.52 -9.48
C SER A 17 -5.77 -27.53 -10.00
N TYR A 18 -5.18 -26.73 -9.12
CA TYR A 18 -4.14 -25.77 -9.52
C TYR A 18 -2.81 -26.46 -9.88
N ARG A 19 -2.43 -27.56 -9.19
CA ARG A 19 -1.25 -28.36 -9.56
C ARG A 19 -1.41 -28.94 -10.96
N ARG A 20 -2.56 -29.51 -11.28
CA ARG A 20 -2.85 -29.99 -12.63
C ARG A 20 -2.78 -28.89 -13.68
N ALA A 21 -3.28 -27.67 -13.35
CA ALA A 21 -3.18 -26.52 -14.23
C ALA A 21 -1.72 -26.13 -14.49
N VAL A 22 -0.87 -26.11 -13.46
CA VAL A 22 0.57 -25.83 -13.57
C VAL A 22 1.30 -26.91 -14.37
N ASP A 23 0.93 -28.19 -14.21
CA ASP A 23 1.54 -29.31 -14.96
C ASP A 23 1.23 -29.22 -16.45
N VAL A 24 0.01 -28.75 -16.81
CA VAL A 24 -0.38 -28.52 -18.20
C VAL A 24 0.29 -27.25 -18.76
N ASN A 25 0.34 -26.18 -17.98
CA ASN A 25 0.95 -24.92 -18.40
C ASN A 25 1.73 -24.24 -17.27
N ARG A 26 3.04 -24.46 -17.23
CA ARG A 26 3.95 -23.87 -16.24
C ARG A 26 4.07 -22.33 -16.32
N ARG A 27 3.62 -21.71 -17.40
CA ARG A 27 3.61 -20.25 -17.57
C ARG A 27 2.29 -19.61 -17.15
N ASP A 28 1.32 -20.38 -16.67
CA ASP A 28 0.08 -19.83 -16.13
C ASP A 28 0.30 -19.27 -14.73
N TYR A 29 0.57 -17.97 -14.68
CA TYR A 29 0.77 -17.25 -13.40
C TYR A 29 -0.45 -17.34 -12.48
N ARG A 30 -1.68 -17.47 -13.04
CA ARG A 30 -2.92 -17.56 -12.26
C ARG A 30 -2.98 -18.84 -11.44
N ALA A 31 -2.53 -19.95 -12.01
CA ALA A 31 -2.47 -21.22 -11.30
C ALA A 31 -1.42 -21.18 -10.17
N TRP A 32 -0.26 -20.56 -10.41
CA TRP A 32 0.75 -20.33 -9.38
C TRP A 32 0.24 -19.42 -8.25
N TYR A 33 -0.44 -18.34 -8.61
CA TYR A 33 -1.05 -17.42 -7.65
C TYR A 33 -2.14 -18.11 -6.82
N GLY A 34 -3.03 -18.88 -7.46
CA GLY A 34 -4.07 -19.65 -6.78
C GLY A 34 -3.53 -20.69 -5.79
N LEU A 35 -2.40 -21.35 -6.12
CA LEU A 35 -1.68 -22.19 -5.16
C LEU A 35 -1.21 -21.37 -3.95
N GLY A 36 -0.62 -20.20 -4.19
CA GLY A 36 -0.19 -19.30 -3.13
C GLY A 36 -1.35 -18.93 -2.19
N GLN A 37 -2.47 -18.50 -2.75
CA GLN A 37 -3.68 -18.19 -1.98
C GLN A 37 -4.20 -19.39 -1.17
N THR A 38 -4.22 -20.57 -1.76
CA THR A 38 -4.71 -21.76 -1.08
C THR A 38 -3.81 -22.13 0.10
N TYR A 39 -2.48 -22.04 -0.05
CA TYR A 39 -1.54 -22.28 1.05
C TYR A 39 -1.58 -21.17 2.11
N GLU A 40 -1.90 -19.93 1.72
CA GLU A 40 -2.10 -18.84 2.66
C GLU A 40 -3.34 -19.04 3.54
N VAL A 41 -4.45 -19.52 2.98
CA VAL A 41 -5.65 -19.92 3.73
C VAL A 41 -5.35 -21.05 4.73
N LEU A 42 -4.39 -21.90 4.42
CA LEU A 42 -3.90 -22.94 5.32
C LEU A 42 -2.84 -22.44 6.32
N GLU A 43 -2.59 -21.13 6.36
CA GLU A 43 -1.56 -20.49 7.20
C GLU A 43 -0.13 -21.01 6.93
N MET A 44 0.08 -21.69 5.81
CA MET A 44 1.37 -22.23 5.39
C MET A 44 2.16 -21.16 4.60
N HIS A 45 2.50 -20.07 5.26
CA HIS A 45 3.06 -18.86 4.62
C HIS A 45 4.36 -19.11 3.85
N SER A 46 5.22 -20.04 4.29
CA SER A 46 6.47 -20.36 3.59
C SER A 46 6.20 -20.97 2.20
N TYR A 47 5.20 -21.87 2.10
CA TYR A 47 4.79 -22.43 0.82
C TYR A 47 4.07 -21.37 -0.04
N ALA A 48 3.16 -20.59 0.55
CA ALA A 48 2.46 -19.50 -0.13
C ALA A 48 3.47 -18.54 -0.77
N LEU A 49 4.49 -18.12 -0.02
CA LEU A 49 5.54 -17.23 -0.51
C LEU A 49 6.29 -17.80 -1.73
N TRP A 50 6.59 -19.10 -1.72
CA TRP A 50 7.27 -19.73 -2.85
C TRP A 50 6.42 -19.66 -4.13
N TYR A 51 5.12 -19.95 -4.01
CA TYR A 51 4.19 -19.91 -5.14
C TYR A 51 3.94 -18.47 -5.63
N TYR A 52 3.79 -17.50 -4.72
CA TYR A 52 3.66 -16.09 -5.08
C TYR A 52 4.89 -15.54 -5.79
N LYS A 53 6.10 -15.87 -5.32
CA LYS A 53 7.34 -15.50 -6.03
C LYS A 53 7.41 -16.07 -7.44
N ARG A 54 6.90 -17.28 -7.66
CA ARG A 54 6.81 -17.88 -9.00
C ARG A 54 5.83 -17.12 -9.89
N ALA A 55 4.67 -16.75 -9.38
CA ALA A 55 3.68 -15.94 -10.09
C ALA A 55 4.24 -14.56 -10.44
N ALA A 56 4.87 -13.88 -9.48
CA ALA A 56 5.52 -12.58 -9.69
C ALA A 56 6.66 -12.63 -10.72
N GLY A 57 7.44 -13.72 -10.74
CA GLY A 57 8.48 -13.92 -11.77
C GLY A 57 7.92 -14.11 -13.18
N LEU A 58 6.69 -14.61 -13.33
CA LEU A 58 6.01 -14.72 -14.62
C LEU A 58 5.34 -13.41 -15.06
N ARG A 59 4.96 -12.57 -14.10
CA ARG A 59 4.36 -11.25 -14.31
C ARG A 59 5.01 -10.19 -13.42
N PRO A 60 6.25 -9.77 -13.75
CA PRO A 60 7.02 -8.85 -12.89
C PRO A 60 6.44 -7.44 -12.81
N TRP A 61 5.58 -7.06 -13.76
CA TRP A 61 4.92 -5.75 -13.85
C TRP A 61 3.48 -5.75 -13.34
N ASP A 62 3.08 -6.81 -12.67
CA ASP A 62 1.75 -6.91 -12.06
C ASP A 62 1.87 -6.63 -10.55
N GLY A 63 1.42 -5.45 -10.11
CA GLY A 63 1.50 -5.00 -8.72
C GLY A 63 0.81 -5.96 -7.76
N LYS A 64 -0.30 -6.59 -8.17
CA LYS A 64 -1.03 -7.57 -7.34
C LYS A 64 -0.18 -8.77 -6.95
N MET A 65 0.72 -9.21 -7.85
CA MET A 65 1.63 -10.32 -7.54
C MET A 65 2.63 -9.94 -6.45
N TRP A 66 3.20 -8.74 -6.56
CA TRP A 66 4.15 -8.22 -5.56
C TRP A 66 3.49 -7.86 -4.23
N MET A 67 2.25 -7.36 -4.27
CA MET A 67 1.46 -7.12 -3.06
C MET A 67 1.23 -8.43 -2.29
N ALA A 68 0.86 -9.51 -2.96
CA ALA A 68 0.70 -10.82 -2.32
C ALA A 68 2.02 -11.33 -1.70
N VAL A 69 3.16 -11.12 -2.39
CA VAL A 69 4.48 -11.44 -1.83
C VAL A 69 4.75 -10.61 -0.58
N GLY A 70 4.49 -9.30 -0.61
CA GLY A 70 4.72 -8.38 0.50
C GLY A 70 3.86 -8.71 1.72
N SER A 71 2.56 -8.91 1.53
CA SER A 71 1.62 -9.29 2.59
C SER A 71 1.97 -10.64 3.22
N CYS A 72 2.41 -11.60 2.42
CA CYS A 72 2.86 -12.90 2.92
C CYS A 72 4.14 -12.77 3.76
N LEU A 73 5.10 -11.94 3.35
CA LEU A 73 6.33 -11.66 4.11
C LEU A 73 6.01 -10.94 5.43
N GLN A 74 5.06 -10.01 5.43
CA GLN A 74 4.57 -9.34 6.64
C GLN A 74 4.01 -10.34 7.65
N LYS A 75 3.18 -11.30 7.21
CA LYS A 75 2.64 -12.36 8.07
C LYS A 75 3.72 -13.27 8.65
N MET A 76 4.85 -13.40 7.95
CA MET A 76 6.02 -14.15 8.42
C MET A 76 6.93 -13.34 9.34
N GLY A 77 6.66 -12.07 9.61
CA GLY A 77 7.51 -11.15 10.39
C GLY A 77 8.79 -10.72 9.67
N ARG A 78 8.85 -10.88 8.33
CA ARG A 78 9.99 -10.46 7.50
C ARG A 78 9.72 -9.07 6.90
N ASP A 79 9.53 -8.07 7.79
CA ASP A 79 9.00 -6.77 7.43
C ASP A 79 9.89 -6.02 6.42
N LEU A 80 11.21 -6.04 6.57
CA LEU A 80 12.14 -5.38 5.61
C LEU A 80 12.01 -5.92 4.18
N GLU A 81 11.86 -7.23 4.03
CA GLU A 81 11.67 -7.83 2.70
C GLU A 81 10.26 -7.56 2.18
N GLY A 82 9.27 -7.54 3.08
CA GLY A 82 7.90 -7.18 2.78
C GLY A 82 7.80 -5.76 2.21
N ILE A 83 8.46 -4.79 2.86
CA ILE A 83 8.55 -3.40 2.40
C ILE A 83 9.15 -3.33 0.97
N LYS A 84 10.25 -4.05 0.72
CA LYS A 84 10.87 -4.09 -0.63
C LYS A 84 9.89 -4.64 -1.68
N ALA A 85 9.15 -5.69 -1.35
CA ALA A 85 8.15 -6.27 -2.25
C ALA A 85 6.98 -5.31 -2.52
N LEU A 86 6.47 -4.62 -1.49
CA LEU A 86 5.38 -3.65 -1.63
C LEU A 86 5.82 -2.38 -2.39
N LYS A 87 7.03 -1.88 -2.15
CA LYS A 87 7.61 -0.80 -2.96
C LYS A 87 7.68 -1.19 -4.44
N ARG A 88 8.02 -2.45 -4.73
CA ARG A 88 8.01 -2.96 -6.11
C ARG A 88 6.58 -3.07 -6.67
N ALA A 89 5.58 -3.37 -5.85
CA ALA A 89 4.18 -3.35 -6.26
C ALA A 89 3.75 -1.96 -6.72
N LEU A 90 4.05 -0.92 -5.94
CA LEU A 90 3.75 0.48 -6.30
C LEU A 90 4.41 0.88 -7.62
N LEU A 91 5.68 0.50 -7.83
CA LEU A 91 6.37 0.76 -9.10
C LEU A 91 5.73 0.02 -10.27
N ALA A 92 5.31 -1.23 -10.07
CA ALA A 92 4.67 -2.02 -11.12
C ALA A 92 3.34 -1.42 -11.56
N ASP A 93 2.54 -0.93 -10.61
CA ASP A 93 1.25 -0.28 -10.90
C ASP A 93 1.44 1.05 -11.64
N SER A 94 2.43 1.87 -11.26
CA SER A 94 2.76 3.11 -11.96
C SER A 94 3.15 2.87 -13.42
N TYR A 95 3.87 1.79 -13.71
CA TYR A 95 4.23 1.43 -15.09
C TYR A 95 3.04 0.95 -15.92
N TYR A 96 2.08 0.29 -15.29
CA TYR A 96 0.89 -0.21 -15.99
C TYR A 96 -0.03 0.94 -16.39
N ASP A 97 -0.13 1.97 -15.55
CA ASP A 97 -0.94 3.15 -15.78
C ASP A 97 -0.32 4.11 -16.81
N ALA A 98 1.01 4.13 -16.93
CA ALA A 98 1.73 4.97 -17.91
C ALA A 98 1.62 4.51 -19.37
N GLY A 99 0.70 3.60 -19.70
CA GLY A 99 0.30 3.31 -21.08
C GLY A 99 1.12 2.27 -21.84
N VAL A 100 2.09 1.62 -21.24
CA VAL A 100 2.89 0.56 -21.92
C VAL A 100 2.12 -0.77 -22.03
N GLY A 101 1.02 -0.94 -21.28
CA GLY A 101 0.23 -2.17 -21.20
C GLY A 101 -1.21 -2.08 -21.70
N SER A 102 -1.75 -0.91 -21.99
CA SER A 102 -3.19 -0.77 -22.30
C SER A 102 -3.53 -0.83 -23.78
N SER A 103 -3.00 -1.83 -24.50
CA SER A 103 -3.44 -2.12 -25.89
C SER A 103 -4.69 -3.00 -25.96
N PHE A 104 -5.42 -3.22 -24.88
CA PHE A 104 -6.64 -4.01 -24.88
C PHE A 104 -7.78 -3.31 -24.13
N GLY A 105 -8.54 -2.53 -24.87
CA GLY A 105 -9.95 -2.17 -24.79
C GLY A 105 -10.68 -2.38 -23.46
N SER A 106 -10.45 -1.54 -22.50
CA SER A 106 -11.42 -1.21 -21.47
C SER A 106 -11.17 0.25 -21.13
N GLY A 107 -12.17 1.13 -21.32
CA GLY A 107 -12.10 2.57 -21.11
C GLY A 107 -11.63 2.97 -19.71
N GLY A 108 -10.37 2.68 -19.42
CA GLY A 108 -9.68 3.04 -18.21
C GLY A 108 -9.25 4.50 -18.32
N ARG A 109 -9.82 5.35 -17.48
CA ARG A 109 -9.33 6.70 -17.19
C ARG A 109 -7.82 6.66 -17.05
N GLU A 110 -7.14 7.57 -17.70
CA GLU A 110 -5.75 7.92 -17.45
C GLU A 110 -5.62 8.40 -15.98
N ARG A 111 -5.45 7.46 -15.05
CA ARG A 111 -5.08 7.75 -13.67
C ARG A 111 -3.57 7.87 -13.64
N GLY A 112 -3.05 9.02 -14.01
CA GLY A 112 -1.62 9.29 -13.89
C GLY A 112 -1.20 9.25 -12.42
N GLY A 113 -0.31 8.32 -12.07
CA GLY A 113 0.51 8.42 -10.87
C GLY A 113 -0.15 8.18 -9.51
N ILE A 114 -1.41 7.74 -9.43
CA ILE A 114 -2.05 7.46 -8.14
C ILE A 114 -1.55 6.13 -7.59
N MET A 115 -0.88 6.17 -6.44
CA MET A 115 -0.45 4.98 -5.72
C MET A 115 -1.62 4.39 -4.92
N ASP A 116 -1.66 3.05 -4.80
CA ASP A 116 -2.69 2.38 -4.01
C ASP A 116 -2.53 2.71 -2.52
N PRO A 117 -3.53 3.40 -1.89
CA PRO A 117 -3.47 3.78 -0.48
C PRO A 117 -3.32 2.58 0.46
N GLU A 118 -3.83 1.41 0.06
CA GLU A 118 -3.75 0.21 0.88
C GLU A 118 -2.33 -0.32 0.96
N ILE A 119 -1.58 -0.27 -0.14
CA ILE A 119 -0.17 -0.65 -0.16
C ILE A 119 0.66 0.34 0.68
N LEU A 120 0.40 1.64 0.56
CA LEU A 120 1.09 2.67 1.35
C LEU A 120 0.86 2.47 2.85
N LEU A 121 -0.38 2.20 3.26
CA LEU A 121 -0.71 1.89 4.64
C LEU A 121 0.00 0.63 5.15
N GLN A 122 0.09 -0.42 4.34
CA GLN A 122 0.81 -1.65 4.72
C GLN A 122 2.30 -1.39 4.91
N ILE A 123 2.93 -0.61 4.04
CA ILE A 123 4.34 -0.21 4.19
C ILE A 123 4.55 0.57 5.48
N ALA A 124 3.69 1.56 5.74
CA ALA A 124 3.77 2.36 6.95
C ALA A 124 3.63 1.52 8.22
N ALA A 125 2.69 0.56 8.25
CA ALA A 125 2.51 -0.36 9.36
C ALA A 125 3.72 -1.28 9.60
N MET A 126 4.47 -1.62 8.55
CA MET A 126 5.72 -2.38 8.71
C MET A 126 6.84 -1.51 9.26
N TYR A 127 6.98 -0.24 8.83
CA TYR A 127 7.94 0.69 9.41
C TYR A 127 7.64 1.00 10.87
N GLU A 128 6.35 1.12 11.24
CA GLU A 128 5.95 1.25 12.64
C GLU A 128 6.43 0.07 13.50
N LYS A 129 6.31 -1.16 13.01
CA LYS A 129 6.83 -2.36 13.69
C LYS A 129 8.36 -2.37 13.81
N LEU A 130 9.05 -1.75 12.87
CA LEU A 130 10.51 -1.58 12.88
C LEU A 130 10.97 -0.39 13.71
N GLU A 131 10.05 0.28 14.41
CA GLU A 131 10.30 1.49 15.23
C GLU A 131 10.86 2.67 14.42
N ASP A 132 10.69 2.66 13.11
CA ASP A 132 11.06 3.76 12.22
C ASP A 132 9.84 4.69 12.01
N GLU A 133 9.57 5.52 13.02
CA GLU A 133 8.42 6.44 13.00
C GLU A 133 8.54 7.50 11.89
N GLY A 134 9.76 7.85 11.47
CA GLY A 134 10.00 8.83 10.42
C GLY A 134 9.48 8.36 9.06
N GLU A 135 9.89 7.17 8.66
CA GLU A 135 9.42 6.55 7.42
C GLU A 135 7.92 6.20 7.52
N ALA A 136 7.47 5.65 8.66
CA ALA A 136 6.05 5.35 8.86
C ALA A 136 5.17 6.60 8.64
N ARG A 137 5.56 7.74 9.23
CA ARG A 137 4.88 9.02 9.05
C ARG A 137 4.85 9.45 7.58
N ALA A 138 5.98 9.39 6.88
CA ALA A 138 6.07 9.80 5.48
C ALA A 138 5.11 8.98 4.59
N TYR A 139 5.03 7.65 4.80
CA TYR A 139 4.09 6.81 4.05
C TYR A 139 2.63 7.05 4.43
N MET A 140 2.31 7.39 5.69
CA MET A 140 0.96 7.78 6.09
C MET A 140 0.54 9.12 5.46
N GLU A 141 1.44 10.10 5.39
CA GLU A 141 1.21 11.37 4.71
C GLU A 141 0.99 11.17 3.21
N MET A 142 1.79 10.31 2.55
CA MET A 142 1.57 9.93 1.16
C MET A 142 0.22 9.24 0.93
N CYS A 143 -0.22 8.41 1.87
CA CYS A 143 -1.51 7.73 1.79
C CYS A 143 -2.66 8.73 1.74
N ILE A 144 -2.64 9.77 2.58
CA ILE A 144 -3.66 10.83 2.59
C ILE A 144 -3.58 11.68 1.32
N ALA A 145 -2.39 12.00 0.84
CA ALA A 145 -2.20 12.80 -0.37
C ALA A 145 -2.86 12.18 -1.63
N GLN A 146 -3.10 10.87 -1.63
CA GLN A 146 -3.81 10.20 -2.73
C GLN A 146 -5.30 10.56 -2.80
N GLU A 147 -5.90 11.07 -1.70
CA GLU A 147 -7.31 11.49 -1.70
C GLU A 147 -7.57 12.65 -2.67
N GLU A 148 -6.66 13.60 -2.69
CA GLU A 148 -6.77 14.84 -3.46
C GLU A 148 -6.18 14.74 -4.88
N GLY A 149 -5.53 13.63 -5.20
CA GLY A 149 -4.81 13.47 -6.47
C GLY A 149 -3.54 14.34 -6.56
N ALA A 150 -3.07 14.84 -5.42
CA ALA A 150 -1.92 15.75 -5.31
C ALA A 150 -0.55 15.04 -5.43
N ALA A 151 -0.48 13.98 -6.23
CA ALA A 151 0.73 13.17 -6.38
C ALA A 151 1.92 13.91 -7.02
N ASP A 152 1.68 15.04 -7.68
CA ASP A 152 2.70 15.72 -8.49
C ASP A 152 3.91 16.26 -7.70
N ASN A 153 3.79 16.43 -6.37
CA ASN A 153 4.88 17.00 -5.57
C ASN A 153 5.66 15.97 -4.72
N LEU A 154 5.17 14.74 -4.61
CA LEU A 154 5.77 13.72 -3.74
C LEU A 154 6.67 12.73 -4.48
N GLU A 155 6.55 12.62 -5.80
CA GLU A 155 7.36 11.70 -6.63
C GLU A 155 8.87 11.92 -6.47
N ALA A 156 9.31 13.15 -6.25
CA ALA A 156 10.73 13.48 -6.10
C ALA A 156 11.36 12.94 -4.81
N SER A 157 10.58 12.79 -3.73
CA SER A 157 11.09 12.30 -2.43
C SER A 157 11.02 10.78 -2.29
N VAL A 158 10.08 10.14 -2.97
CA VAL A 158 9.88 8.67 -2.87
C VAL A 158 10.80 7.89 -3.80
N ILE A 159 11.25 8.50 -4.91
CA ILE A 159 12.14 7.87 -5.91
C ILE A 159 13.56 7.63 -5.39
N ASN A 160 13.91 8.13 -4.22
CA ASN A 160 15.17 7.77 -3.57
C ASN A 160 15.20 6.31 -3.04
N ILE A 161 14.29 5.48 -3.53
CA ILE A 161 14.20 4.02 -3.29
C ILE A 161 15.40 3.25 -3.87
N HIS A 162 16.28 3.91 -4.63
CA HIS A 162 17.40 3.28 -5.31
C HIS A 162 18.74 3.29 -4.58
N ALA A 163 18.78 3.67 -3.32
CA ALA A 163 19.99 3.52 -2.54
C ALA A 163 20.08 2.15 -1.86
N ASP A 164 20.02 1.09 -2.62
CA ASP A 164 20.51 -0.22 -2.17
C ASP A 164 21.98 -0.31 -2.60
N PRO A 165 22.98 -0.17 -1.71
CA PRO A 165 24.39 -0.14 -2.10
C PRO A 165 24.94 -1.50 -2.57
N ASN A 166 24.08 -2.51 -2.71
CA ASN A 166 24.49 -3.89 -3.00
C ASN A 166 23.76 -4.54 -4.19
N SER A 167 23.10 -3.77 -5.06
CA SER A 167 22.60 -4.28 -6.32
C SER A 167 23.59 -3.95 -7.46
N SER A 168 24.65 -4.73 -7.55
CA SER A 168 25.36 -4.91 -8.79
C SER A 168 24.50 -5.78 -9.70
N ASP A 169 23.74 -5.18 -10.58
CA ASP A 169 23.30 -5.73 -11.85
C ASP A 169 22.04 -4.98 -12.32
N ASP A 170 22.20 -4.17 -13.29
CA ASP A 170 21.56 -4.23 -14.59
C ASP A 170 21.42 -2.85 -15.26
N GLU A 171 22.07 -2.73 -16.39
CA GLU A 171 22.12 -1.57 -17.29
C GLU A 171 20.83 -1.35 -18.10
N SER A 172 19.64 -1.53 -17.55
CA SER A 172 18.39 -1.21 -18.25
C SER A 172 17.53 -0.23 -17.47
N ARG A 173 18.06 1.01 -17.29
CA ARG A 173 17.26 2.12 -16.79
C ARG A 173 16.40 2.71 -17.90
N PRO A 174 15.08 2.67 -17.85
CA PRO A 174 14.28 3.55 -18.68
C PRO A 174 14.39 4.99 -18.16
N ARG A 175 14.81 5.90 -19.04
CA ARG A 175 14.79 7.35 -18.78
C ARG A 175 13.35 7.81 -18.63
N VAL A 176 13.03 8.35 -17.48
CA VAL A 176 11.78 9.08 -17.27
C VAL A 176 11.82 10.34 -18.13
N MET A 177 10.99 10.38 -19.15
CA MET A 177 10.72 11.59 -19.92
C MET A 177 9.73 12.45 -19.11
N SER A 178 10.17 13.62 -18.64
CA SER A 178 9.30 14.64 -18.09
C SER A 178 8.46 15.23 -19.22
N GLY A 179 7.22 14.78 -19.34
CA GLY A 179 6.22 15.34 -20.23
C GLY A 179 5.30 16.27 -19.44
N GLY A 180 5.53 17.59 -19.51
CA GLY A 180 4.60 18.56 -19.02
C GLY A 180 3.34 18.61 -19.89
N GLY A 181 2.18 18.57 -19.28
CA GLY A 181 0.89 18.75 -19.96
C GLY A 181 -0.23 18.94 -18.95
N GLY A 182 -0.62 20.19 -18.71
CA GLY A 182 -1.73 20.55 -17.84
C GLY A 182 -3.06 20.05 -18.34
N GLY A 183 -3.88 19.57 -17.44
CA GLY A 183 -5.28 19.21 -17.68
C GLY A 183 -5.94 18.90 -16.34
N GLY A 184 -6.61 19.91 -15.75
CA GLY A 184 -7.34 19.77 -14.49
C GLY A 184 -8.42 18.70 -14.59
N GLY A 185 -8.33 17.68 -13.78
CA GLY A 185 -9.37 16.70 -13.51
C GLY A 185 -9.14 16.21 -12.09
N ASP A 186 -10.10 16.52 -11.22
CA ASP A 186 -10.24 15.99 -9.87
C ASP A 186 -10.21 14.45 -9.93
N SER A 187 -9.01 13.87 -9.83
CA SER A 187 -8.77 12.44 -10.03
C SER A 187 -8.22 11.74 -8.79
N GLY A 188 -8.45 12.30 -7.59
CA GLY A 188 -8.13 11.66 -6.34
C GLY A 188 -8.90 10.35 -6.11
N THR A 189 -8.38 9.49 -5.26
CA THR A 189 -9.07 8.24 -4.86
C THR A 189 -10.30 8.50 -4.00
N GLY A 190 -10.42 9.74 -3.47
CA GLY A 190 -11.39 10.07 -2.43
C GLY A 190 -11.04 9.42 -1.10
N VAL A 191 -11.90 9.63 -0.10
CA VAL A 191 -11.73 9.04 1.23
C VAL A 191 -11.93 7.53 1.18
N THR A 192 -10.93 6.79 1.61
CA THR A 192 -10.93 5.32 1.70
C THR A 192 -10.72 4.88 3.14
N ALA A 193 -11.00 3.60 3.45
CA ALA A 193 -10.72 3.04 4.77
C ALA A 193 -9.21 3.08 5.10
N ALA A 194 -8.34 2.99 4.11
CA ALA A 194 -6.90 3.08 4.29
C ALA A 194 -6.46 4.52 4.66
N THR A 195 -6.98 5.51 3.95
CA THR A 195 -6.66 6.92 4.20
C THR A 195 -7.20 7.39 5.54
N SER A 196 -8.39 6.93 5.94
CA SER A 196 -8.96 7.23 7.27
C SER A 196 -8.09 6.66 8.40
N LYS A 197 -7.59 5.43 8.26
CA LYS A 197 -6.66 4.83 9.23
C LYS A 197 -5.33 5.58 9.27
N ALA A 198 -4.80 5.99 8.13
CA ALA A 198 -3.59 6.80 8.05
C ALA A 198 -3.77 8.14 8.77
N ARG A 199 -4.91 8.81 8.55
CA ARG A 199 -5.26 10.07 9.20
C ARG A 199 -5.40 9.92 10.72
N MET A 200 -6.03 8.84 11.19
CA MET A 200 -6.13 8.51 12.61
C MET A 200 -4.74 8.30 13.24
N TRP A 201 -3.87 7.56 12.56
CA TRP A 201 -2.52 7.33 13.03
C TRP A 201 -1.72 8.63 13.12
N LEU A 202 -1.78 9.48 12.09
CA LEU A 202 -1.12 10.80 12.09
C LEU A 202 -1.64 11.72 13.17
N ALA A 203 -2.94 11.72 13.45
CA ALA A 203 -3.52 12.48 14.55
C ALA A 203 -2.96 12.03 15.91
N LYS A 204 -2.87 10.72 16.15
CA LYS A 204 -2.25 10.15 17.35
C LYS A 204 -0.75 10.47 17.43
N TYR A 205 -0.06 10.43 16.30
CA TYR A 205 1.36 10.81 16.22
C TYR A 205 1.57 12.29 16.55
N ALA A 206 0.80 13.18 15.95
CA ALA A 206 0.84 14.61 16.23
C ALA A 206 0.58 14.93 17.72
N MET A 207 -0.36 14.20 18.36
CA MET A 207 -0.58 14.28 19.80
C MET A 207 0.66 13.90 20.63
N ARG A 208 1.37 12.85 20.24
CA ARG A 208 2.59 12.39 20.94
C ARG A 208 3.75 13.38 20.78
N THR A 209 3.87 13.99 19.62
CA THR A 209 4.92 14.97 19.30
C THR A 209 4.62 16.38 19.80
N GLY A 210 3.40 16.63 20.34
CA GLY A 210 3.00 17.93 20.88
C GLY A 210 2.47 18.90 19.83
N ASP A 211 2.25 18.46 18.60
CA ASP A 211 1.63 19.25 17.54
C ASP A 211 0.09 19.16 17.65
N TYR A 212 -0.46 19.83 18.65
CA TYR A 212 -1.89 19.74 18.96
C TYR A 212 -2.77 20.41 17.91
N GLU A 213 -2.26 21.42 17.19
CA GLU A 213 -3.02 22.08 16.13
C GLU A 213 -3.28 21.12 14.97
N ARG A 214 -2.23 20.43 14.51
CA ARG A 214 -2.33 19.42 13.45
C ARG A 214 -3.19 18.22 13.90
N ALA A 215 -3.03 17.77 15.15
CA ALA A 215 -3.84 16.69 15.71
C ALA A 215 -5.33 17.07 15.70
N MET A 216 -5.68 18.33 16.08
CA MET A 216 -7.05 18.83 16.06
C MET A 216 -7.64 18.87 14.65
N GLN A 217 -6.85 19.36 13.68
CA GLN A 217 -7.26 19.42 12.29
C GLN A 217 -7.61 18.02 11.75
N LEU A 218 -6.67 17.07 11.84
CA LEU A 218 -6.84 15.71 11.35
C LEU A 218 -8.02 14.98 12.03
N ALA A 219 -8.18 15.15 13.34
CA ALA A 219 -9.30 14.56 14.07
C ALA A 219 -10.65 15.18 13.68
N THR A 220 -10.68 16.47 13.32
CA THR A 220 -11.90 17.17 12.86
C THR A 220 -12.29 16.67 11.47
N GLU A 221 -11.33 16.51 10.56
CA GLU A 221 -11.53 15.94 9.22
C GLU A 221 -12.11 14.52 9.31
N LEU A 222 -11.56 13.65 10.18
CA LEU A 222 -12.11 12.32 10.43
C LEU A 222 -13.56 12.33 10.91
N CYS A 223 -13.93 13.30 11.77
CA CYS A 223 -15.31 13.46 12.21
C CYS A 223 -16.25 13.85 11.06
N GLN A 224 -15.78 14.61 10.08
CA GLN A 224 -16.55 15.02 8.89
C GLN A 224 -16.75 13.85 7.92
N ASP A 225 -15.72 13.04 7.74
CA ASP A 225 -15.75 11.85 6.84
C ASP A 225 -16.67 10.74 7.33
N GLY A 226 -17.08 10.80 8.61
CA GLY A 226 -18.00 9.82 9.19
C GLY A 226 -17.38 8.44 9.46
N VAL A 227 -16.06 8.31 9.37
CA VAL A 227 -15.34 7.05 9.64
C VAL A 227 -14.68 7.12 11.01
N GLU A 228 -14.83 6.06 11.80
CA GLU A 228 -14.26 5.96 13.18
C GLU A 228 -14.61 7.16 14.08
N VAL A 229 -15.83 7.68 13.91
CA VAL A 229 -16.31 8.94 14.52
C VAL A 229 -16.15 8.98 16.05
N GLU A 230 -16.34 7.86 16.74
CA GLU A 230 -16.24 7.83 18.20
C GLU A 230 -14.78 7.98 18.68
N GLU A 231 -13.85 7.35 17.98
CA GLU A 231 -12.42 7.51 18.29
C GLU A 231 -11.93 8.92 17.94
N ALA A 232 -12.35 9.46 16.79
CA ALA A 232 -12.03 10.81 16.37
C ALA A 232 -12.57 11.86 17.38
N LYS A 233 -13.81 11.72 17.84
CA LYS A 233 -14.39 12.58 18.91
C LYS A 233 -13.64 12.46 20.24
N ALA A 234 -13.19 11.26 20.59
CA ALA A 234 -12.40 11.08 21.81
C ALA A 234 -11.06 11.82 21.69
N LEU A 235 -10.39 11.72 20.54
CA LEU A 235 -9.15 12.46 20.24
C LEU A 235 -9.38 13.99 20.30
N VAL A 236 -10.44 14.49 19.67
CA VAL A 236 -10.75 15.94 19.70
C VAL A 236 -10.91 16.44 21.15
N ARG A 237 -11.59 15.67 22.01
CA ARG A 237 -11.74 16.03 23.43
C ARG A 237 -10.39 16.05 24.15
N GLU A 238 -9.55 15.04 23.92
CA GLU A 238 -8.24 14.93 24.54
C GLU A 238 -7.29 16.06 24.10
N VAL A 239 -7.26 16.38 22.80
CA VAL A 239 -6.48 17.48 22.26
C VAL A 239 -6.92 18.81 22.88
N ARG A 240 -8.24 19.04 22.98
CA ARG A 240 -8.78 20.28 23.56
C ARG A 240 -8.34 20.47 25.01
N VAL A 241 -8.43 19.44 25.83
CA VAL A 241 -7.98 19.47 27.23
C VAL A 241 -6.50 19.83 27.32
N ARG A 242 -5.68 19.28 26.44
CA ARG A 242 -4.23 19.61 26.45
C ARG A 242 -3.93 21.03 25.98
N LEU A 243 -4.66 21.53 24.98
CA LEU A 243 -4.53 22.91 24.52
C LEU A 243 -4.95 23.92 25.61
N GLU A 244 -6.05 23.66 26.32
CA GLU A 244 -6.51 24.48 27.43
C GLU A 244 -5.49 24.51 28.59
N GLY A 245 -4.91 23.35 28.92
CA GLY A 245 -3.87 23.26 29.95
C GLY A 245 -2.57 24.00 29.60
N LEU A 246 -2.22 24.12 28.31
CA LEU A 246 -1.06 24.89 27.86
C LEU A 246 -1.35 26.40 27.90
N GLY A 247 -2.60 26.82 27.65
CA GLY A 247 -3.02 28.21 27.72
C GLY A 247 -2.98 28.77 29.14
N GLU A 248 -3.31 27.97 30.16
CA GLU A 248 -3.23 28.40 31.56
C GLU A 248 -1.80 28.46 32.13
N GLY A 249 -0.89 27.62 31.57
CA GLY A 249 0.53 27.62 31.97
C GLY A 249 1.32 28.82 31.47
N ASN A 250 0.87 29.44 30.39
CA ASN A 250 1.56 30.61 29.78
C ASN A 250 1.04 31.97 30.28
N ALA A 251 0.00 31.95 31.12
CA ALA A 251 -0.60 33.14 31.72
C ALA A 251 -0.12 33.42 33.18
N ARG A 252 0.84 32.68 33.66
CA ARG A 252 1.53 32.88 34.95
C ARG A 252 3.00 33.19 34.72
#